data_81bae59a1b3f24e8beb578c70076a7e1
#
_entry.id   81bae59a1b3f24e8beb578c70076a7e1
#
_cell.length_a   1.000
_cell.length_b   1.000
_cell.length_c   1.000
_cell.angle_alpha   90.00
_cell.angle_beta   90.00
_cell.angle_gamma   90.00
#
_symmetry.space_group_name_H-M   'P 1'
#
loop_
_entity.id
_entity.type
_entity.pdbx_description
1 polymer ?
#
loop_
_entity_poly.entity_id
_entity_poly.type
_entity_poly.pdbx_seq_one_letter_code
_entity_poly.pdbx_strand_id
1 'polypeptide(L)'
;DGTETTDYDSDGIGDNADPDDDNDGVTDINDSFPFDATESLDTDSDGVGNNADDDDDGDGVPDEDDAFPLDVFESIDTDGDGLGNNSDPDDDGDGLNDEFDAFPLDINEYLDSDSDGMGDNSDAFPYNAEYTLDSDNDGMPDAWEAKYGLDPNDPSDATSDIDNDGVSALDEFLAGTIPSGSLDIDGNENYDALTDGLLLLRGMFGL
;
A
#
# COMPACT_ATOMS: atom_id res chain seq x y z
N ASP A 1 -47.98 14.48 43.91
CA ASP A 1 -49.28 13.89 43.69
C ASP A 1 -49.18 12.37 43.51
N GLY A 2 -49.03 11.68 44.54
CA GLY A 2 -48.91 10.32 44.97
C GLY A 2 -49.22 9.13 44.06
N THR A 3 -48.69 9.00 42.90
CA THR A 3 -48.85 7.80 42.08
C THR A 3 -47.62 7.37 41.28
N GLU A 4 -46.51 8.05 41.42
CA GLU A 4 -45.27 7.53 40.86
C GLU A 4 -44.73 6.42 41.77
N THR A 5 -44.41 5.29 41.19
CA THR A 5 -43.97 4.08 41.89
C THR A 5 -42.63 3.58 41.44
N THR A 6 -42.06 4.23 40.43
CA THR A 6 -40.72 3.97 39.89
C THR A 6 -39.79 5.11 40.30
N ASP A 7 -38.61 4.80 40.77
CA ASP A 7 -37.50 5.65 41.17
C ASP A 7 -36.28 4.75 40.96
N TYR A 8 -35.73 4.81 39.72
CA TYR A 8 -34.79 3.81 39.22
C TYR A 8 -33.46 3.86 39.97
N ASP A 9 -32.92 5.05 40.16
CA ASP A 9 -31.66 5.30 40.87
C ASP A 9 -31.79 5.39 42.38
N SER A 10 -33.05 5.48 42.90
CA SER A 10 -33.39 5.55 44.32
C SER A 10 -32.90 6.83 45.01
N ASP A 11 -32.88 7.97 44.33
CA ASP A 11 -32.49 9.27 44.88
C ASP A 11 -33.66 10.00 45.61
N GLY A 12 -34.89 9.54 45.40
CA GLY A 12 -36.12 10.03 46.02
C GLY A 12 -36.94 10.97 45.13
N ILE A 13 -36.54 11.15 43.89
CA ILE A 13 -37.33 11.73 42.81
C ILE A 13 -37.84 10.57 41.95
N GLY A 14 -39.00 10.63 41.41
CA GLY A 14 -39.51 9.54 40.57
C GLY A 14 -39.23 9.83 39.10
N ASP A 15 -39.10 8.76 38.28
CA ASP A 15 -38.66 8.80 36.88
C ASP A 15 -39.40 9.83 36.01
N ASN A 16 -40.69 10.13 36.26
CA ASN A 16 -41.40 11.15 35.47
C ASN A 16 -41.04 12.60 35.86
N ALA A 17 -40.42 12.83 37.00
CA ALA A 17 -40.06 14.13 37.53
C ALA A 17 -38.54 14.32 37.58
N ASP A 18 -37.81 13.24 37.47
CA ASP A 18 -36.37 13.21 37.43
C ASP A 18 -35.88 13.60 36.02
N PRO A 19 -34.87 14.42 35.84
CA PRO A 19 -34.26 14.70 34.57
C PRO A 19 -33.07 13.78 34.21
N ASP A 20 -32.69 12.82 35.12
CA ASP A 20 -31.53 11.94 35.03
C ASP A 20 -31.85 10.66 35.80
N ASP A 21 -32.64 9.79 35.18
CA ASP A 21 -33.32 8.64 35.81
C ASP A 21 -32.36 7.57 36.37
N ASP A 22 -31.11 7.51 35.91
CA ASP A 22 -30.11 6.53 36.39
C ASP A 22 -28.93 7.17 37.14
N ASN A 23 -28.90 8.53 37.16
CA ASN A 23 -27.95 9.34 37.92
C ASN A 23 -26.48 9.15 37.43
N ASP A 24 -26.29 8.95 36.12
CA ASP A 24 -24.95 8.86 35.50
C ASP A 24 -24.34 10.24 35.23
N GLY A 25 -25.16 11.31 35.26
CA GLY A 25 -24.80 12.70 35.04
C GLY A 25 -25.15 13.19 33.62
N VAL A 26 -25.77 12.36 32.80
CA VAL A 26 -26.37 12.72 31.52
C VAL A 26 -27.89 12.76 31.69
N THR A 27 -28.53 13.79 31.21
CA THR A 27 -29.99 13.89 31.36
C THR A 27 -30.70 13.00 30.32
N ASP A 28 -31.85 12.42 30.66
CA ASP A 28 -32.65 11.50 29.84
C ASP A 28 -32.86 11.99 28.40
N ILE A 29 -32.99 13.29 28.20
CA ILE A 29 -33.18 13.85 26.84
C ILE A 29 -31.95 13.81 25.97
N ASN A 30 -30.77 13.62 26.59
CA ASN A 30 -29.47 13.52 25.90
C ASN A 30 -28.85 12.13 26.05
N ASP A 31 -29.56 11.21 26.71
CA ASP A 31 -29.14 9.86 27.00
C ASP A 31 -29.87 8.86 26.13
N SER A 32 -29.12 8.01 25.45
CA SER A 32 -29.67 6.93 24.66
C SER A 32 -30.19 5.77 25.54
N PHE A 33 -29.69 5.69 26.78
CA PHE A 33 -29.99 4.61 27.74
C PHE A 33 -30.41 5.16 29.15
N PRO A 34 -31.52 5.93 29.27
CA PRO A 34 -31.87 6.66 30.49
C PRO A 34 -32.08 5.83 31.76
N PHE A 35 -31.95 4.53 31.69
CA PHE A 35 -32.06 3.57 32.79
C PHE A 35 -30.82 2.66 32.90
N ASP A 36 -29.69 3.04 32.32
CA ASP A 36 -28.44 2.27 32.41
C ASP A 36 -27.25 3.20 32.67
N ALA A 37 -26.95 3.48 33.91
CA ALA A 37 -25.85 4.35 34.35
C ALA A 37 -24.46 3.94 33.90
N THR A 38 -24.32 2.93 33.05
CA THR A 38 -23.08 2.52 32.45
C THR A 38 -22.98 2.89 30.98
N GLU A 39 -24.08 3.33 30.36
CA GLU A 39 -24.20 3.70 28.97
C GLU A 39 -24.93 5.02 28.81
N SER A 40 -24.52 5.85 27.87
CA SER A 40 -25.21 7.09 27.55
C SER A 40 -25.22 7.44 26.07
N LEU A 41 -24.30 6.87 25.31
CA LEU A 41 -24.19 7.08 23.86
C LEU A 41 -24.49 5.78 23.10
N ASP A 42 -25.08 5.92 21.93
CA ASP A 42 -25.37 4.88 20.94
C ASP A 42 -25.16 5.55 19.58
N THR A 43 -23.91 5.48 19.09
CA THR A 43 -23.47 6.30 17.95
C THR A 43 -24.08 5.80 16.65
N ASP A 44 -24.16 4.48 16.45
CA ASP A 44 -24.73 3.87 15.25
C ASP A 44 -26.23 3.58 15.35
N SER A 45 -26.79 3.69 16.57
CA SER A 45 -28.21 3.47 16.86
C SER A 45 -28.67 2.02 16.69
N ASP A 46 -27.83 1.06 17.01
CA ASP A 46 -28.15 -0.37 16.95
C ASP A 46 -28.78 -0.90 18.23
N GLY A 47 -28.69 -0.13 19.34
CA GLY A 47 -29.26 -0.42 20.67
C GLY A 47 -28.26 -1.07 21.63
N VAL A 48 -26.99 -1.12 21.30
CA VAL A 48 -25.85 -1.36 22.18
C VAL A 48 -25.21 0.00 22.48
N GLY A 49 -24.80 0.23 23.71
CA GLY A 49 -24.14 1.50 24.05
C GLY A 49 -22.64 1.42 23.76
N ASN A 50 -22.04 2.58 23.48
CA ASN A 50 -20.64 2.68 23.07
C ASN A 50 -19.63 2.04 24.07
N ASN A 51 -19.97 1.93 25.37
CA ASN A 51 -19.08 1.25 26.32
C ASN A 51 -19.12 -0.27 26.21
N ALA A 52 -20.17 -0.83 25.61
CA ALA A 52 -20.37 -2.27 25.44
C ALA A 52 -20.29 -2.71 23.98
N ASP A 53 -20.26 -1.77 23.06
CA ASP A 53 -20.09 -2.01 21.64
C ASP A 53 -18.61 -2.21 21.32
N ASP A 54 -18.30 -2.98 20.32
CA ASP A 54 -16.95 -3.19 19.77
C ASP A 54 -16.74 -2.41 18.45
N ASP A 55 -17.81 -1.71 17.94
CA ASP A 55 -17.84 -0.99 16.64
C ASP A 55 -18.85 0.16 16.76
N ASP A 56 -18.45 1.20 17.51
CA ASP A 56 -19.32 2.28 17.99
C ASP A 56 -20.09 3.02 16.91
N ASP A 57 -19.54 3.17 15.70
CA ASP A 57 -20.18 3.91 14.61
C ASP A 57 -20.78 3.02 13.51
N GLY A 58 -20.55 1.69 13.60
CA GLY A 58 -21.17 0.70 12.74
C GLY A 58 -20.62 0.69 11.31
N ASP A 59 -19.38 1.16 11.10
CA ASP A 59 -18.76 1.16 9.78
C ASP A 59 -18.19 -0.22 9.39
N GLY A 60 -18.05 -1.13 10.36
CA GLY A 60 -17.54 -2.49 10.21
C GLY A 60 -16.07 -2.66 10.55
N VAL A 61 -15.42 -1.61 11.08
CA VAL A 61 -14.08 -1.65 11.67
C VAL A 61 -14.23 -1.58 13.19
N PRO A 62 -13.71 -2.55 13.95
CA PRO A 62 -13.77 -2.48 15.41
C PRO A 62 -13.01 -1.29 15.98
N ASP A 63 -13.48 -0.70 17.09
CA ASP A 63 -12.88 0.47 17.74
C ASP A 63 -11.37 0.31 18.00
N GLU A 64 -10.91 -0.91 18.30
CA GLU A 64 -9.49 -1.17 18.57
C GLU A 64 -8.60 -1.03 17.33
N ASP A 65 -9.19 -1.14 16.14
CA ASP A 65 -8.52 -1.05 14.83
C ASP A 65 -8.90 0.24 14.08
N ASP A 66 -9.80 1.07 14.67
CA ASP A 66 -10.32 2.29 14.07
C ASP A 66 -9.65 3.55 14.64
N ALA A 67 -9.14 4.39 13.76
CA ALA A 67 -8.59 5.68 14.15
C ALA A 67 -9.68 6.70 14.55
N PHE A 68 -10.93 6.48 14.12
CA PHE A 68 -12.08 7.38 14.33
C PHE A 68 -13.34 6.63 14.76
N PRO A 69 -13.36 5.95 15.93
CA PRO A 69 -14.41 5.02 16.34
C PRO A 69 -15.83 5.60 16.45
N LEU A 70 -16.03 6.87 16.19
CA LEU A 70 -17.31 7.57 16.26
C LEU A 70 -17.68 8.24 14.93
N ASP A 71 -16.94 7.98 13.86
CA ASP A 71 -17.19 8.60 12.55
C ASP A 71 -17.27 7.55 11.44
N VAL A 72 -18.44 7.05 11.15
CA VAL A 72 -18.79 6.03 10.15
C VAL A 72 -18.21 6.26 8.74
N PHE A 73 -17.58 7.38 8.49
CA PHE A 73 -16.95 7.71 7.21
C PHE A 73 -15.43 7.65 7.21
N GLU A 74 -14.82 7.50 8.39
CA GLU A 74 -13.37 7.50 8.54
C GLU A 74 -12.95 6.35 9.45
N SER A 75 -11.92 5.61 9.08
CA SER A 75 -11.37 4.55 9.94
C SER A 75 -9.83 4.50 9.89
N ILE A 76 -9.21 5.19 8.96
CA ILE A 76 -7.76 5.18 8.77
C ILE A 76 -7.23 6.61 8.84
N ASP A 77 -6.13 6.80 9.54
CA ASP A 77 -5.32 8.01 9.63
C ASP A 77 -3.87 7.60 9.39
N THR A 78 -3.43 7.69 8.13
CA THR A 78 -2.15 7.12 7.72
C THR A 78 -0.96 7.92 8.26
N ASP A 79 -1.03 9.25 8.28
CA ASP A 79 0.05 10.12 8.75
C ASP A 79 -0.09 10.52 10.23
N GLY A 80 -1.26 10.29 10.85
CA GLY A 80 -1.52 10.56 12.26
C GLY A 80 -1.77 12.05 12.58
N ASP A 81 -2.24 12.84 11.62
CA ASP A 81 -2.48 14.26 11.81
C ASP A 81 -3.86 14.57 12.40
N GLY A 82 -4.77 13.57 12.44
CA GLY A 82 -6.12 13.63 13.00
C GLY A 82 -7.20 13.93 11.95
N LEU A 83 -6.87 13.90 10.68
CA LEU A 83 -7.82 13.80 9.57
C LEU A 83 -7.83 12.35 9.08
N GLY A 84 -9.00 11.83 8.74
CA GLY A 84 -9.08 10.51 8.16
C GLY A 84 -8.79 10.54 6.65
N ASN A 85 -8.30 9.44 6.12
CA ASN A 85 -7.88 9.34 4.71
C ASN A 85 -8.98 9.71 3.70
N ASN A 86 -10.27 9.57 4.06
CA ASN A 86 -11.34 10.00 3.15
C ASN A 86 -11.52 11.53 3.09
N SER A 87 -11.05 12.24 4.10
CA SER A 87 -11.15 13.70 4.24
C SER A 87 -9.82 14.42 4.05
N ASP A 88 -8.71 13.67 4.15
CA ASP A 88 -7.36 14.20 3.96
C ASP A 88 -7.05 14.31 2.47
N PRO A 89 -6.45 15.39 2.00
CA PRO A 89 -5.93 15.49 0.64
C PRO A 89 -4.48 15.03 0.46
N ASP A 90 -3.79 14.57 1.53
CA ASP A 90 -2.37 14.19 1.57
C ASP A 90 -2.21 13.10 2.65
N ASP A 91 -2.73 11.90 2.34
CA ASP A 91 -2.97 10.81 3.29
C ASP A 91 -1.72 10.35 4.06
N ASP A 92 -0.52 10.44 3.47
CA ASP A 92 0.72 10.01 4.11
C ASP A 92 1.59 11.16 4.64
N GLY A 93 1.18 12.40 4.38
CA GLY A 93 1.83 13.59 4.90
C GLY A 93 3.21 13.88 4.29
N ASP A 94 3.49 13.40 3.07
CA ASP A 94 4.76 13.64 2.37
C ASP A 94 4.86 15.05 1.76
N GLY A 95 3.72 15.74 1.62
CA GLY A 95 3.57 17.09 1.08
C GLY A 95 3.11 17.12 -0.37
N LEU A 96 2.76 15.98 -0.95
CA LEU A 96 2.12 15.88 -2.24
C LEU A 96 0.68 15.33 -2.05
N ASN A 97 -0.30 16.01 -2.63
CA ASN A 97 -1.68 15.56 -2.51
C ASN A 97 -1.91 14.25 -3.29
N ASP A 98 -2.80 13.38 -2.80
CA ASP A 98 -3.19 12.10 -3.38
C ASP A 98 -3.56 12.16 -4.86
N GLU A 99 -4.19 13.27 -5.29
CA GLU A 99 -4.53 13.47 -6.71
C GLU A 99 -3.31 13.46 -7.63
N PHE A 100 -2.12 13.76 -7.09
CA PHE A 100 -0.86 13.89 -7.85
C PHE A 100 0.17 12.86 -7.41
N ASP A 101 -0.14 12.06 -6.39
CA ASP A 101 0.72 11.05 -5.81
C ASP A 101 0.43 9.67 -6.42
N ALA A 102 1.47 8.98 -6.84
CA ALA A 102 1.35 7.61 -7.32
C ALA A 102 1.21 6.60 -6.17
N PHE A 103 1.59 6.98 -4.94
CA PHE A 103 1.60 6.14 -3.74
C PHE A 103 1.04 6.88 -2.51
N PRO A 104 -0.25 7.26 -2.50
CA PRO A 104 -0.82 8.17 -1.50
C PRO A 104 -0.79 7.69 -0.04
N LEU A 105 -0.28 6.52 0.23
CA LEU A 105 -0.18 5.91 1.56
C LEU A 105 1.26 5.56 1.95
N ASP A 106 2.26 5.99 1.16
CA ASP A 106 3.67 5.72 1.44
C ASP A 106 4.52 6.99 1.42
N ILE A 107 4.71 7.59 2.58
CA ILE A 107 5.47 8.82 2.83
C ILE A 107 6.87 8.87 2.16
N ASN A 108 7.38 7.77 1.66
CA ASN A 108 8.69 7.69 1.02
C ASN A 108 8.63 7.66 -0.50
N GLU A 109 7.45 7.47 -1.08
CA GLU A 109 7.26 7.33 -2.52
C GLU A 109 6.14 8.26 -3.00
N TYR A 110 6.33 8.93 -4.13
CA TYR A 110 5.33 9.83 -4.71
C TYR A 110 5.32 9.80 -6.24
N LEU A 111 6.32 9.21 -6.87
CA LEU A 111 6.40 9.09 -8.33
C LEU A 111 6.61 7.63 -8.74
N ASP A 112 5.99 7.26 -9.84
CA ASP A 112 6.22 6.05 -10.61
C ASP A 112 6.39 6.47 -12.07
N SER A 113 7.64 6.74 -12.46
CA SER A 113 7.94 7.39 -13.74
C SER A 113 7.71 6.50 -14.95
N ASP A 114 7.79 5.18 -14.79
CA ASP A 114 7.58 4.22 -15.89
C ASP A 114 6.31 3.38 -15.73
N SER A 115 5.61 3.53 -14.60
CA SER A 115 4.31 2.93 -14.31
C SER A 115 4.34 1.40 -14.17
N ASP A 116 5.38 0.88 -13.52
CA ASP A 116 5.50 -0.54 -13.24
C ASP A 116 4.98 -0.95 -11.85
N GLY A 117 4.68 0.04 -10.99
CA GLY A 117 4.11 -0.12 -9.66
C GLY A 117 5.15 -0.08 -8.54
N MET A 118 6.41 0.22 -8.83
CA MET A 118 7.44 0.53 -7.86
C MET A 118 7.74 2.04 -7.90
N GLY A 119 7.89 2.66 -6.73
CA GLY A 119 8.20 4.09 -6.67
C GLY A 119 9.64 4.40 -7.07
N ASP A 120 9.83 5.56 -7.67
CA ASP A 120 11.12 6.01 -8.19
C ASP A 120 12.25 5.97 -7.15
N ASN A 121 11.94 6.12 -5.85
CA ASN A 121 12.93 6.10 -4.77
C ASN A 121 13.39 4.68 -4.43
N SER A 122 12.53 3.69 -4.61
CA SER A 122 12.79 2.27 -4.32
C SER A 122 13.20 1.50 -5.57
N ASP A 123 12.95 2.08 -6.76
CA ASP A 123 13.27 1.47 -8.05
C ASP A 123 14.72 1.77 -8.46
N ALA A 124 15.48 0.73 -8.76
CA ALA A 124 16.83 0.86 -9.30
C ALA A 124 16.83 1.35 -10.76
N PHE A 125 15.70 1.20 -11.48
CA PHE A 125 15.53 1.55 -12.89
C PHE A 125 14.29 2.41 -13.16
N PRO A 126 14.12 3.60 -12.54
CA PRO A 126 12.87 4.38 -12.48
C PRO A 126 12.29 4.84 -13.84
N TYR A 127 12.90 4.50 -14.94
CA TYR A 127 12.48 4.84 -16.31
C TYR A 127 12.41 3.61 -17.22
N ASN A 128 12.38 2.40 -16.62
CA ASN A 128 12.37 1.15 -17.38
C ASN A 128 11.49 0.09 -16.71
N ALA A 129 10.21 0.11 -16.99
CA ALA A 129 9.18 -0.78 -16.46
C ALA A 129 9.41 -2.30 -16.64
N GLU A 130 10.54 -2.72 -17.20
CA GLU A 130 10.92 -4.13 -17.29
C GLU A 130 11.72 -4.58 -16.07
N TYR A 131 12.36 -3.64 -15.35
CA TYR A 131 13.32 -3.91 -14.28
C TYR A 131 13.13 -2.98 -13.10
N THR A 132 13.15 -3.54 -11.88
CA THR A 132 12.98 -2.81 -10.62
C THR A 132 14.14 -2.99 -9.65
N LEU A 133 14.84 -4.12 -9.71
CA LEU A 133 15.85 -4.50 -8.71
C LEU A 133 17.24 -4.59 -9.32
N ASP A 134 18.22 -4.10 -8.55
CA ASP A 134 19.67 -4.24 -8.74
C ASP A 134 20.25 -4.52 -7.34
N SER A 135 20.35 -5.82 -6.98
CA SER A 135 20.61 -6.23 -5.61
C SER A 135 22.04 -5.97 -5.15
N ASP A 136 23.00 -5.91 -6.06
CA ASP A 136 24.41 -5.67 -5.77
C ASP A 136 24.90 -4.29 -6.23
N ASN A 137 24.04 -3.52 -6.88
CA ASN A 137 24.26 -2.15 -7.34
C ASN A 137 25.40 -2.03 -8.37
N ASP A 138 25.47 -2.96 -9.31
CA ASP A 138 26.45 -2.95 -10.39
C ASP A 138 25.96 -2.28 -11.69
N GLY A 139 24.66 -1.97 -11.72
CA GLY A 139 23.99 -1.29 -12.84
C GLY A 139 23.28 -2.24 -13.80
N MET A 140 23.25 -3.54 -13.49
CA MET A 140 22.47 -4.54 -14.23
C MET A 140 21.27 -4.98 -13.39
N PRO A 141 20.11 -5.21 -14.00
CA PRO A 141 18.95 -5.70 -13.26
C PRO A 141 19.09 -7.18 -12.87
N ASP A 142 18.68 -7.54 -11.64
CA ASP A 142 18.63 -8.94 -11.18
C ASP A 142 17.99 -9.90 -12.18
N ALA A 143 16.89 -9.47 -12.80
CA ALA A 143 16.14 -10.27 -13.76
C ALA A 143 16.93 -10.48 -15.08
N TRP A 144 17.69 -9.49 -15.51
CA TRP A 144 18.53 -9.58 -16.68
C TRP A 144 19.74 -10.49 -16.42
N GLU A 145 20.40 -10.32 -15.28
CA GLU A 145 21.52 -11.16 -14.85
C GLU A 145 21.12 -12.63 -14.74
N ALA A 146 20.01 -12.91 -14.04
CA ALA A 146 19.47 -14.26 -13.91
C ALA A 146 19.12 -14.89 -15.26
N LYS A 147 18.61 -14.09 -16.22
CA LYS A 147 18.28 -14.53 -17.56
C LYS A 147 19.52 -14.99 -18.33
N TYR A 148 20.65 -14.32 -18.13
CA TYR A 148 21.89 -14.60 -18.88
C TYR A 148 22.95 -15.37 -18.07
N GLY A 149 22.60 -15.81 -16.84
CA GLY A 149 23.44 -16.70 -16.02
C GLY A 149 24.53 -15.98 -15.25
N LEU A 150 24.33 -14.68 -15.00
CA LEU A 150 25.09 -13.88 -14.06
C LEU A 150 24.52 -14.03 -12.65
N ASP A 151 25.21 -13.54 -11.64
CA ASP A 151 24.80 -13.64 -10.22
C ASP A 151 24.33 -12.27 -9.70
N PRO A 152 23.02 -12.04 -9.48
CA PRO A 152 22.48 -10.78 -8.97
C PRO A 152 23.02 -10.30 -7.61
N ASN A 153 24.01 -10.98 -7.05
CA ASN A 153 24.66 -10.61 -5.80
C ASN A 153 26.20 -10.50 -5.94
N ASP A 154 26.73 -10.55 -7.15
CA ASP A 154 28.17 -10.43 -7.42
C ASP A 154 28.51 -9.25 -8.33
N PRO A 155 28.71 -8.03 -7.78
CA PRO A 155 28.95 -6.83 -8.60
C PRO A 155 30.22 -6.88 -9.45
N SER A 156 31.00 -7.97 -9.37
CA SER A 156 32.20 -8.13 -10.18
C SER A 156 31.93 -8.67 -11.58
N ASP A 157 30.78 -9.28 -11.79
CA ASP A 157 30.43 -9.89 -13.07
C ASP A 157 29.92 -8.88 -14.11
N ALA A 158 29.57 -7.65 -13.71
CA ALA A 158 29.38 -6.51 -14.60
C ALA A 158 30.53 -6.29 -15.59
N THR A 159 31.72 -6.63 -15.20
CA THR A 159 32.93 -6.51 -16.03
C THR A 159 33.30 -7.79 -16.78
N SER A 160 32.51 -8.85 -16.62
CA SER A 160 32.75 -10.11 -17.31
C SER A 160 32.41 -9.97 -18.82
N ASP A 161 33.21 -10.64 -19.62
CA ASP A 161 33.01 -10.79 -21.08
C ASP A 161 32.75 -12.28 -21.32
N ILE A 162 31.47 -12.66 -21.20
CA ILE A 162 31.07 -14.08 -21.14
C ILE A 162 31.26 -14.75 -22.52
N ASP A 163 31.02 -14.04 -23.57
CA ASP A 163 31.10 -14.56 -24.95
C ASP A 163 32.43 -14.27 -25.66
N ASN A 164 33.30 -13.50 -25.01
CA ASN A 164 34.62 -13.10 -25.46
C ASN A 164 34.62 -12.28 -26.77
N ASP A 165 33.61 -11.42 -26.91
CA ASP A 165 33.53 -10.49 -28.03
C ASP A 165 34.23 -9.14 -27.77
N GLY A 166 34.66 -8.91 -26.51
CA GLY A 166 35.39 -7.73 -26.07
C GLY A 166 34.49 -6.64 -25.46
N VAL A 167 33.20 -6.93 -25.24
CA VAL A 167 32.25 -6.08 -24.55
C VAL A 167 31.91 -6.66 -23.17
N SER A 168 31.77 -5.85 -22.16
CA SER A 168 31.38 -6.32 -20.81
C SER A 168 29.90 -6.54 -20.70
N ALA A 169 29.47 -7.38 -19.77
CA ALA A 169 28.06 -7.65 -19.51
C ALA A 169 27.25 -6.36 -19.25
N LEU A 170 27.79 -5.43 -18.45
CA LEU A 170 27.17 -4.13 -18.23
C LEU A 170 27.06 -3.29 -19.51
N ASP A 171 28.12 -3.25 -20.33
CA ASP A 171 28.09 -2.49 -21.58
C ASP A 171 27.08 -3.09 -22.56
N GLU A 172 26.90 -4.41 -22.55
CA GLU A 172 25.91 -5.12 -23.36
C GLU A 172 24.48 -4.84 -22.88
N PHE A 173 24.23 -4.87 -21.56
CA PHE A 173 22.95 -4.44 -21.01
C PHE A 173 22.59 -3.02 -21.45
N LEU A 174 23.52 -2.07 -21.27
CA LEU A 174 23.31 -0.67 -21.65
C LEU A 174 23.14 -0.48 -23.17
N ALA A 175 23.75 -1.32 -23.98
CA ALA A 175 23.62 -1.29 -25.44
C ALA A 175 22.37 -2.05 -25.95
N GLY A 176 21.71 -2.84 -25.08
CA GLY A 176 20.61 -3.74 -25.47
C GLY A 176 21.09 -4.92 -26.31
N THR A 177 22.34 -5.32 -26.14
CA THR A 177 22.90 -6.57 -26.72
C THR A 177 22.84 -7.70 -25.69
N ILE A 178 23.29 -8.89 -26.02
CA ILE A 178 23.17 -10.06 -25.15
C ILE A 178 24.54 -10.64 -24.82
N PRO A 179 24.85 -10.91 -23.55
CA PRO A 179 26.15 -11.40 -23.07
C PRO A 179 26.30 -12.91 -23.27
N SER A 180 25.82 -13.44 -24.35
CA SER A 180 25.95 -14.88 -24.66
C SER A 180 26.37 -15.06 -26.11
N GLY A 181 27.52 -15.70 -26.28
CA GLY A 181 28.18 -15.89 -27.56
C GLY A 181 27.43 -16.73 -28.61
N SER A 182 26.20 -16.35 -28.86
CA SER A 182 25.48 -16.89 -29.99
C SER A 182 24.95 -15.72 -30.83
N LEU A 183 25.40 -15.72 -32.07
CA LEU A 183 24.82 -14.88 -33.08
C LEU A 183 23.36 -15.32 -33.31
N ASP A 184 22.42 -14.72 -32.60
CA ASP A 184 21.01 -14.75 -32.97
C ASP A 184 20.79 -13.78 -34.13
N ILE A 185 21.07 -14.26 -35.31
CA ILE A 185 21.05 -13.43 -36.54
C ILE A 185 19.60 -13.20 -37.02
N ASP A 186 18.68 -14.06 -36.64
CA ASP A 186 17.27 -13.96 -37.04
C ASP A 186 16.37 -13.27 -35.98
N GLY A 187 16.90 -12.97 -34.80
CA GLY A 187 16.20 -12.24 -33.72
C GLY A 187 15.07 -13.04 -33.07
N ASN A 188 15.15 -14.37 -33.11
CA ASN A 188 14.06 -15.21 -32.57
C ASN A 188 14.30 -15.71 -31.14
N GLU A 189 15.37 -15.26 -30.49
CA GLU A 189 15.82 -15.64 -29.14
C GLU A 189 16.13 -17.13 -28.97
N ASN A 190 16.23 -17.88 -30.07
CA ASN A 190 16.64 -19.28 -30.10
C ASN A 190 17.96 -19.44 -30.85
N TYR A 191 18.99 -19.78 -30.13
CA TYR A 191 20.35 -19.96 -30.64
C TYR A 191 20.51 -21.31 -31.33
N ASP A 192 20.05 -21.42 -32.56
CA ASP A 192 20.22 -22.67 -33.28
C ASP A 192 21.17 -22.55 -34.47
N ALA A 193 22.16 -23.39 -34.46
CA ALA A 193 23.20 -23.42 -35.51
C ALA A 193 22.67 -23.66 -36.93
N LEU A 194 21.39 -23.98 -37.06
CA LEU A 194 20.76 -24.28 -38.32
C LEU A 194 20.18 -23.04 -38.99
N THR A 195 19.55 -22.15 -38.21
CA THR A 195 18.97 -20.90 -38.75
C THR A 195 19.98 -19.76 -38.73
N ASP A 196 20.66 -19.53 -37.63
CA ASP A 196 21.63 -18.46 -37.47
C ASP A 196 22.89 -18.69 -38.31
N GLY A 197 23.43 -19.91 -38.29
CA GLY A 197 24.57 -20.27 -39.11
C GLY A 197 24.27 -20.24 -40.61
N LEU A 198 23.04 -20.50 -41.02
CA LEU A 198 22.64 -20.43 -42.43
C LEU A 198 22.50 -18.99 -42.91
N LEU A 199 22.01 -18.06 -42.06
CA LEU A 199 21.92 -16.64 -42.36
C LEU A 199 23.32 -16.00 -42.49
N LEU A 200 24.25 -16.37 -41.58
CA LEU A 200 25.64 -15.94 -41.65
C LEU A 200 26.27 -16.38 -42.97
N LEU A 201 26.14 -17.65 -43.37
CA LEU A 201 26.68 -18.18 -44.61
C LEU A 201 26.06 -17.51 -45.85
N ARG A 202 24.77 -17.23 -45.84
CA ARG A 202 24.10 -16.48 -46.92
C ARG A 202 24.64 -15.06 -47.06
N GLY A 203 24.81 -14.34 -45.91
CA GLY A 203 25.42 -13.02 -45.91
C GLY A 203 26.84 -12.99 -46.41
N MET A 204 27.67 -13.98 -46.07
CA MET A 204 29.07 -14.06 -46.48
C MET A 204 29.25 -14.46 -47.94
N PHE A 205 28.38 -15.28 -48.51
CA PHE A 205 28.52 -15.80 -49.88
C PHE A 205 27.54 -15.18 -50.89
N GLY A 206 26.66 -14.26 -50.44
CA GLY A 206 25.73 -13.56 -51.31
C GLY A 206 24.66 -14.43 -51.96
N LEU A 207 24.25 -15.51 -51.24
CA LEU A 207 23.27 -16.50 -51.73
C LEU A 207 21.83 -16.13 -51.32
#